data_64a7075c6306abea12cf7dee8c142d9c
#
_entry.id   64a7075c6306abea12cf7dee8c142d9c
#
_cell.length_a   1.000
_cell.length_b   1.000
_cell.length_c   1.000
_cell.angle_alpha   90.00
_cell.angle_beta   90.00
_cell.angle_gamma   90.00
#
_symmetry.space_group_name_H-M   'P 1'
#
loop_
_entity.id
_entity.type
_entity.pdbx_description
1 polymer ?
#
loop_
_entity_poly.entity_id
_entity_poly.type
_entity_poly.pdbx_seq_one_letter_code
_entity_poly.pdbx_strand_id
1 'polypeptide(L)'
;MSALVLIVALVSATWVQAVDVWTVGVNNTRQGWNKFETVLTPANVPNLRKIREFAVDEKIDVSPLVVGDKLYVFTMSNTAYVFDVNTGAQLATPRQLAAPFDPRPDPGQMDRWKLYHNWGITATPVIDVATNTLYVTTFGKPNADSQNTERNNMLWIVDANTLADKKPPVLVEGNADNGGGGIANGFTTPYQKMRAGLGLLTDAGGNRAVVVSFSINGENP
;
A
#
# COMPACT_ATOMS: atom_id res chain seq x y z
N MET A 1 -2.14 4.56 68.65
CA MET A 1 -2.59 5.07 67.34
C MET A 1 -1.66 4.47 66.27
N SER A 2 -2.13 3.44 65.54
CA SER A 2 -1.33 2.81 64.51
C SER A 2 -1.67 3.48 63.16
N ALA A 3 -0.68 4.05 62.51
CA ALA A 3 -0.82 4.64 61.19
C ALA A 3 -0.75 3.52 60.13
N LEU A 4 -1.82 3.36 59.38
CA LEU A 4 -1.89 2.46 58.20
C LEU A 4 -1.31 3.18 56.99
N VAL A 5 -0.14 2.76 56.52
CA VAL A 5 0.46 3.25 55.27
C VAL A 5 -0.10 2.43 54.10
N LEU A 6 -0.96 3.04 53.32
CA LEU A 6 -1.50 2.44 52.07
C LEU A 6 -0.48 2.69 50.96
N ILE A 7 0.26 1.67 50.54
CA ILE A 7 1.10 1.71 49.35
C ILE A 7 0.22 1.40 48.14
N VAL A 8 -0.15 2.42 47.37
CA VAL A 8 -0.80 2.25 46.06
C VAL A 8 0.31 2.00 45.05
N ALA A 9 0.49 0.74 44.65
CA ALA A 9 1.32 0.39 43.51
C ALA A 9 0.58 0.80 42.22
N LEU A 10 0.99 1.90 41.63
CA LEU A 10 0.62 2.26 40.27
C LEU A 10 1.27 1.26 39.33
N VAL A 11 0.52 0.24 38.89
CA VAL A 11 0.91 -0.61 37.76
C VAL A 11 0.71 0.24 36.52
N SER A 12 1.77 0.88 36.06
CA SER A 12 1.80 1.50 34.74
C SER A 12 1.73 0.38 33.72
N ALA A 13 0.55 0.15 33.14
CA ALA A 13 0.40 -0.65 31.94
C ALA A 13 1.21 0.05 30.84
N THR A 14 2.40 -0.45 30.56
CA THR A 14 3.13 -0.05 29.37
C THR A 14 2.37 -0.60 28.19
N TRP A 15 1.62 0.26 27.51
CA TRP A 15 1.04 -0.09 26.23
C TRP A 15 2.20 -0.37 25.28
N VAL A 16 2.36 -1.61 24.89
CA VAL A 16 3.26 -1.98 23.79
C VAL A 16 2.60 -1.45 22.53
N GLN A 17 3.06 -0.32 22.07
CA GLN A 17 2.59 0.24 20.81
C GLN A 17 3.17 -0.61 19.68
N ALA A 18 2.30 -1.13 18.83
CA ALA A 18 2.73 -1.80 17.62
C ALA A 18 3.58 -0.84 16.77
N VAL A 19 4.63 -1.36 16.15
CA VAL A 19 5.46 -0.55 15.27
C VAL A 19 4.68 -0.29 13.99
N ASP A 20 4.62 0.97 13.58
CA ASP A 20 4.00 1.37 12.32
C ASP A 20 4.73 0.74 11.12
N VAL A 21 3.95 0.17 10.21
CA VAL A 21 4.40 -0.35 8.92
C VAL A 21 3.72 0.50 7.85
N TRP A 22 4.33 1.61 7.49
CA TRP A 22 3.72 2.59 6.61
C TRP A 22 4.17 2.50 5.14
N THR A 23 5.06 1.55 4.82
CA THR A 23 5.43 1.12 3.46
C THR A 23 6.05 -0.28 3.51
N VAL A 24 6.41 -0.82 2.35
CA VAL A 24 7.08 -2.12 2.24
C VAL A 24 8.38 -2.15 3.06
N GLY A 25 8.62 -3.23 3.80
CA GLY A 25 9.82 -3.39 4.63
C GLY A 25 9.84 -2.47 5.85
N VAL A 26 8.66 -2.16 6.43
CA VAL A 26 8.39 -1.37 7.62
C VAL A 26 8.41 0.13 7.35
N ASN A 27 9.46 0.66 6.76
CA ASN A 27 9.64 2.10 6.50
C ASN A 27 10.56 2.33 5.29
N ASN A 28 10.91 3.59 4.99
CA ASN A 28 11.75 3.95 3.84
C ASN A 28 13.15 3.29 3.84
N THR A 29 13.66 2.82 4.97
CA THR A 29 14.95 2.09 4.98
C THR A 29 14.82 0.67 4.41
N ARG A 30 13.58 0.14 4.31
CA ARG A 30 13.23 -1.15 3.72
C ARG A 30 14.03 -2.34 4.25
N GLN A 31 14.41 -2.28 5.53
CA GLN A 31 15.21 -3.34 6.15
C GLN A 31 14.40 -4.61 6.45
N GLY A 32 13.06 -4.52 6.43
CA GLY A 32 12.18 -5.64 6.75
C GLY A 32 12.30 -6.14 8.19
N TRP A 33 12.92 -5.35 9.06
CA TRP A 33 13.20 -5.70 10.44
C TRP A 33 12.59 -4.71 11.41
N ASN A 34 11.70 -5.21 12.26
CA ASN A 34 11.21 -4.48 13.42
C ASN A 34 12.20 -4.66 14.60
N LYS A 35 13.19 -3.78 14.72
CA LYS A 35 14.18 -3.82 15.80
C LYS A 35 13.61 -3.52 17.20
N PHE A 36 12.38 -3.04 17.26
CA PHE A 36 11.68 -2.72 18.51
C PHE A 36 10.67 -3.81 18.91
N GLU A 37 10.71 -4.97 18.24
CA GLU A 37 9.89 -6.11 18.63
C GLU A 37 10.30 -6.63 20.01
N THR A 38 9.36 -6.60 20.94
CA THR A 38 9.59 -7.04 22.32
C THR A 38 8.60 -8.08 22.79
N VAL A 39 7.56 -8.34 22.00
CA VAL A 39 6.49 -9.27 22.35
C VAL A 39 6.75 -10.65 21.75
N LEU A 40 7.09 -10.69 20.45
CA LEU A 40 7.34 -11.94 19.76
C LEU A 40 8.79 -12.37 19.96
N THR A 41 8.94 -13.59 20.45
CA THR A 41 10.24 -14.23 20.72
C THR A 41 10.29 -15.62 20.11
N PRO A 42 11.47 -16.20 19.87
CA PRO A 42 11.58 -17.60 19.42
C PRO A 42 10.83 -18.59 20.30
N ALA A 43 10.66 -18.26 21.59
CA ALA A 43 9.96 -19.14 22.53
C ALA A 43 8.43 -19.09 22.39
N ASN A 44 7.83 -17.97 22.01
CA ASN A 44 6.38 -17.82 21.93
C ASN A 44 5.80 -17.82 20.51
N VAL A 45 6.62 -17.58 19.48
CA VAL A 45 6.19 -17.65 18.07
C VAL A 45 5.51 -18.97 17.70
N PRO A 46 5.94 -20.15 18.18
CA PRO A 46 5.24 -21.41 17.90
C PRO A 46 3.79 -21.47 18.42
N ASN A 47 3.43 -20.59 19.35
CA ASN A 47 2.10 -20.51 19.93
C ASN A 47 1.19 -19.47 19.26
N LEU A 48 1.63 -18.86 18.17
CA LEU A 48 0.81 -17.93 17.40
C LEU A 48 -0.45 -18.62 16.88
N ARG A 49 -1.56 -17.89 16.96
CA ARG A 49 -2.85 -18.35 16.44
C ARG A 49 -3.53 -17.22 15.68
N LYS A 50 -4.33 -17.59 14.71
CA LYS A 50 -5.20 -16.63 14.01
C LYS A 50 -6.22 -16.06 14.99
N ILE A 51 -6.23 -14.75 15.16
CA ILE A 51 -7.18 -14.05 16.04
C ILE A 51 -8.31 -13.39 15.26
N ARG A 52 -8.13 -13.12 13.93
CA ARG A 52 -9.11 -12.38 13.13
C ARG A 52 -8.96 -12.68 11.65
N GLU A 53 -10.06 -12.49 10.92
CA GLU A 53 -10.14 -12.43 9.46
C GLU A 53 -10.80 -11.11 9.04
N PHE A 54 -10.35 -10.59 7.90
CA PHE A 54 -10.90 -9.38 7.29
C PHE A 54 -11.40 -9.74 5.89
N ALA A 55 -12.68 -9.49 5.63
CA ALA A 55 -13.27 -9.75 4.32
C ALA A 55 -12.91 -8.63 3.34
N VAL A 56 -12.44 -9.01 2.16
CA VAL A 56 -12.11 -8.11 1.05
C VAL A 56 -12.65 -8.67 -0.27
N ASP A 57 -12.72 -7.85 -1.30
CA ASP A 57 -13.38 -8.18 -2.57
C ASP A 57 -12.54 -9.06 -3.50
N GLU A 58 -11.22 -9.00 -3.42
CA GLU A 58 -10.34 -9.70 -4.35
C GLU A 58 -8.99 -10.02 -3.66
N LYS A 59 -8.12 -10.70 -4.37
CA LYS A 59 -6.79 -11.07 -3.94
C LYS A 59 -5.93 -9.85 -3.57
N ILE A 60 -5.07 -10.04 -2.56
CA ILE A 60 -4.07 -9.10 -2.10
C ILE A 60 -2.71 -9.52 -2.67
N ASP A 61 -2.05 -8.63 -3.43
CA ASP A 61 -0.70 -8.86 -4.00
C ASP A 61 0.36 -7.90 -3.42
N VAL A 62 -0.02 -7.08 -2.47
CA VAL A 62 0.83 -6.08 -1.82
C VAL A 62 0.88 -6.29 -0.31
N SER A 63 1.91 -5.74 0.35
CA SER A 63 1.97 -5.80 1.80
C SER A 63 0.86 -4.94 2.42
N PRO A 64 0.04 -5.48 3.33
CA PRO A 64 -0.81 -4.65 4.17
C PRO A 64 0.02 -3.66 4.99
N LEU A 65 -0.53 -2.49 5.27
CA LEU A 65 0.13 -1.47 6.08
C LEU A 65 -0.59 -1.32 7.42
N VAL A 66 0.17 -0.94 8.44
CA VAL A 66 -0.38 -0.67 9.78
C VAL A 66 0.17 0.67 10.26
N VAL A 67 -0.73 1.57 10.67
CA VAL A 67 -0.37 2.84 11.30
C VAL A 67 -1.27 3.05 12.51
N GLY A 68 -0.69 3.05 13.70
CA GLY A 68 -1.43 3.00 14.95
C GLY A 68 -2.35 1.77 15.00
N ASP A 69 -3.63 1.99 15.24
CA ASP A 69 -4.64 0.92 15.30
C ASP A 69 -5.32 0.64 13.95
N LYS A 70 -4.81 1.17 12.84
CA LYS A 70 -5.40 1.02 11.51
C LYS A 70 -4.63 0.04 10.65
N LEU A 71 -5.36 -0.91 10.07
CA LEU A 71 -4.88 -1.84 9.05
C LEU A 71 -5.40 -1.37 7.69
N TYR A 72 -4.50 -1.14 6.76
CA TYR A 72 -4.81 -0.79 5.38
C TYR A 72 -4.58 -1.99 4.48
N VAL A 73 -5.60 -2.35 3.71
CA VAL A 73 -5.56 -3.49 2.79
C VAL A 73 -5.93 -3.02 1.40
N PHE A 74 -5.22 -3.53 0.40
CA PHE A 74 -5.40 -3.13 -1.00
C PHE A 74 -5.52 -4.38 -1.87
N THR A 75 -6.47 -4.38 -2.79
CA THR A 75 -6.77 -5.56 -3.59
C THR A 75 -6.48 -5.38 -5.07
N MET A 76 -6.46 -6.49 -5.78
CA MET A 76 -6.31 -6.52 -7.24
C MET A 76 -7.51 -5.95 -7.98
N SER A 77 -8.64 -5.71 -7.30
CA SER A 77 -9.77 -4.94 -7.82
C SER A 77 -9.60 -3.42 -7.70
N ASN A 78 -8.39 -2.93 -7.37
CA ASN A 78 -8.12 -1.52 -7.09
C ASN A 78 -8.90 -0.96 -5.89
N THR A 79 -9.30 -1.81 -4.96
CA THR A 79 -10.05 -1.40 -3.77
C THR A 79 -9.13 -1.22 -2.56
N ALA A 80 -9.30 -0.10 -1.88
CA ALA A 80 -8.64 0.22 -0.63
C ALA A 80 -9.62 0.03 0.54
N TYR A 81 -9.13 -0.56 1.62
CA TYR A 81 -9.85 -0.81 2.87
C TYR A 81 -9.09 -0.24 4.06
N VAL A 82 -9.80 0.22 5.07
CA VAL A 82 -9.24 0.61 6.37
C VAL A 82 -10.02 -0.09 7.47
N PHE A 83 -9.34 -0.86 8.28
CA PHE A 83 -9.91 -1.59 9.41
C PHE A 83 -9.25 -1.19 10.72
N ASP A 84 -9.96 -1.32 11.80
CA ASP A 84 -9.40 -1.29 13.16
C ASP A 84 -8.79 -2.66 13.49
N VAL A 85 -7.51 -2.70 13.84
CA VAL A 85 -6.80 -3.97 14.10
C VAL A 85 -7.32 -4.67 15.36
N ASN A 86 -7.82 -3.91 16.34
CA ASN A 86 -8.23 -4.44 17.64
C ASN A 86 -9.65 -5.02 17.58
N THR A 87 -10.56 -4.32 16.90
CA THR A 87 -11.97 -4.70 16.83
C THR A 87 -12.33 -5.44 15.55
N GLY A 88 -11.61 -5.19 14.45
CA GLY A 88 -11.92 -5.65 13.11
C GLY A 88 -12.98 -4.82 12.41
N ALA A 89 -13.43 -3.74 13.02
CA ALA A 89 -14.40 -2.85 12.42
C ALA A 89 -13.82 -2.17 11.18
N GLN A 90 -14.64 -2.03 10.15
CA GLN A 90 -14.30 -1.22 8.98
C GLN A 90 -14.42 0.26 9.35
N LEU A 91 -13.34 1.02 9.23
CA LEU A 91 -13.26 2.41 9.65
C LEU A 91 -13.63 3.42 8.55
N ALA A 92 -13.53 3.00 7.29
CA ALA A 92 -13.94 3.80 6.14
C ALA A 92 -14.73 2.92 5.17
N THR A 93 -15.63 3.51 4.40
CA THR A 93 -16.26 2.82 3.27
C THR A 93 -15.18 2.36 2.29
N PRO A 94 -15.12 1.08 1.90
CA PRO A 94 -14.17 0.61 0.91
C PRO A 94 -14.27 1.43 -0.36
N ARG A 95 -13.11 1.79 -0.92
CA ARG A 95 -13.09 2.61 -2.12
C ARG A 95 -12.37 1.91 -3.26
N GLN A 96 -13.09 1.63 -4.33
CA GLN A 96 -12.50 1.25 -5.60
C GLN A 96 -11.95 2.52 -6.27
N LEU A 97 -10.62 2.61 -6.36
CA LEU A 97 -9.93 3.80 -6.88
C LEU A 97 -10.00 3.89 -8.41
N ALA A 98 -9.92 2.76 -9.09
CA ALA A 98 -10.03 2.66 -10.55
C ALA A 98 -10.75 1.38 -10.93
N ALA A 99 -11.37 1.35 -12.10
CA ALA A 99 -11.92 0.12 -12.65
C ALA A 99 -10.79 -0.90 -12.88
N PRO A 100 -10.91 -2.14 -12.42
CA PRO A 100 -9.85 -3.12 -12.57
C PRO A 100 -9.68 -3.54 -14.03
N PHE A 101 -8.49 -3.99 -14.35
CA PHE A 101 -8.17 -4.56 -15.66
C PHE A 101 -8.21 -6.09 -15.58
N ASP A 102 -9.00 -6.73 -16.46
CA ASP A 102 -8.98 -8.18 -16.63
C ASP A 102 -8.06 -8.55 -17.82
N PRO A 103 -6.91 -9.17 -17.59
CA PRO A 103 -5.97 -9.51 -18.65
C PRO A 103 -6.39 -10.72 -19.48
N ARG A 104 -7.37 -11.51 -19.05
CA ARG A 104 -7.73 -12.80 -19.66
C ARG A 104 -8.27 -12.70 -21.09
N PRO A 105 -9.10 -11.70 -21.45
CA PRO A 105 -9.63 -11.59 -22.80
C PRO A 105 -8.60 -11.20 -23.84
N ASP A 106 -7.45 -10.64 -23.44
CA ASP A 106 -6.46 -10.11 -24.36
C ASP A 106 -5.32 -11.12 -24.61
N PRO A 107 -5.24 -11.74 -25.81
CA PRO A 107 -4.25 -12.77 -26.09
C PRO A 107 -2.80 -12.27 -26.15
N GLY A 108 -2.57 -10.96 -26.31
CA GLY A 108 -1.25 -10.33 -26.32
C GLY A 108 -0.76 -9.84 -24.98
N GLN A 109 -1.51 -10.09 -23.91
CA GLN A 109 -1.21 -9.48 -22.62
C GLN A 109 -0.36 -10.32 -21.70
N MET A 110 0.40 -9.59 -20.89
CA MET A 110 1.20 -10.08 -19.79
C MET A 110 0.37 -10.93 -18.84
N ASP A 111 0.97 -12.03 -18.40
CA ASP A 111 0.47 -12.83 -17.28
C ASP A 111 -0.99 -13.31 -17.40
N ARG A 112 -1.57 -13.35 -18.61
CA ARG A 112 -2.91 -13.90 -18.81
C ARG A 112 -3.05 -15.34 -18.29
N TRP A 113 -1.94 -16.02 -18.15
CA TRP A 113 -1.84 -17.37 -17.63
C TRP A 113 -1.79 -17.44 -16.12
N LYS A 114 -1.55 -16.32 -15.47
CA LYS A 114 -1.56 -16.23 -14.01
C LYS A 114 -3.01 -16.04 -13.54
N LEU A 115 -3.37 -16.81 -12.59
CA LEU A 115 -4.68 -17.11 -12.02
C LEU A 115 -5.45 -15.91 -11.40
N TYR A 116 -5.23 -14.69 -11.88
CA TYR A 116 -5.91 -13.51 -11.35
C TYR A 116 -7.05 -13.09 -12.29
N HIS A 117 -8.20 -12.83 -11.68
CA HIS A 117 -9.32 -12.27 -12.41
C HIS A 117 -9.07 -10.81 -12.77
N ASN A 118 -8.43 -10.07 -11.90
CA ASN A 118 -8.14 -8.67 -12.09
C ASN A 118 -6.65 -8.38 -11.87
N TRP A 119 -6.19 -7.34 -12.55
CA TRP A 119 -4.89 -6.75 -12.34
C TRP A 119 -5.08 -5.29 -11.89
N GLY A 120 -4.70 -4.99 -10.66
CA GLY A 120 -4.95 -3.70 -10.04
C GLY A 120 -3.75 -3.20 -9.24
N ILE A 121 -3.90 -3.05 -7.92
CA ILE A 121 -2.84 -2.58 -7.03
C ILE A 121 -1.81 -3.67 -6.82
N THR A 122 -0.64 -3.52 -7.45
CA THR A 122 0.48 -4.47 -7.39
C THR A 122 1.74 -3.89 -6.74
N ALA A 123 1.76 -2.58 -6.48
CA ALA A 123 2.83 -1.93 -5.73
C ALA A 123 2.35 -1.59 -4.32
N THR A 124 3.11 -2.01 -3.30
CA THR A 124 2.78 -1.65 -1.91
C THR A 124 2.74 -0.14 -1.77
N PRO A 125 1.62 0.43 -1.29
CA PRO A 125 1.47 1.86 -1.09
C PRO A 125 2.41 2.43 -0.02
N VAL A 126 2.39 3.75 0.14
CA VAL A 126 3.11 4.44 1.22
C VAL A 126 2.20 5.44 1.91
N ILE A 127 2.30 5.52 3.23
CA ILE A 127 1.56 6.48 4.06
C ILE A 127 2.53 7.53 4.58
N ASP A 128 2.26 8.80 4.30
CA ASP A 128 2.86 9.91 5.02
C ASP A 128 2.08 10.12 6.32
N VAL A 129 2.59 9.56 7.40
CA VAL A 129 1.96 9.61 8.72
C VAL A 129 1.82 11.06 9.21
N ALA A 130 2.81 11.92 8.90
CA ALA A 130 2.81 13.30 9.36
C ALA A 130 1.67 14.13 8.75
N THR A 131 1.28 13.83 7.52
CA THR A 131 0.21 14.55 6.80
C THR A 131 -1.07 13.73 6.67
N ASN A 132 -1.11 12.52 7.23
CA ASN A 132 -2.23 11.58 7.08
C ASN A 132 -2.60 11.37 5.61
N THR A 133 -1.58 11.16 4.76
CA THR A 133 -1.77 11.02 3.31
C THR A 133 -1.33 9.63 2.86
N LEU A 134 -2.22 8.91 2.21
CA LEU A 134 -1.96 7.65 1.55
C LEU A 134 -1.69 7.91 0.07
N TYR A 135 -0.56 7.42 -0.41
CA TYR A 135 -0.20 7.37 -1.82
C TYR A 135 -0.30 5.94 -2.30
N VAL A 136 -1.11 5.72 -3.30
CA VAL A 136 -1.36 4.38 -3.86
C VAL A 136 -1.43 4.47 -5.38
N THR A 137 -0.86 3.49 -6.04
CA THR A 137 -0.94 3.40 -7.51
C THR A 137 -1.87 2.27 -7.90
N THR A 138 -2.67 2.54 -8.91
CA THR A 138 -3.56 1.55 -9.52
C THR A 138 -3.14 1.27 -10.94
N PHE A 139 -3.31 0.03 -11.36
CA PHE A 139 -3.33 -0.33 -12.78
C PHE A 139 -4.76 -0.68 -13.16
N GLY A 140 -5.30 -0.04 -14.18
CA GLY A 140 -6.69 -0.26 -14.53
C GLY A 140 -7.17 0.60 -15.68
N LYS A 141 -8.42 0.48 -15.97
CA LYS A 141 -9.10 1.29 -16.99
C LYS A 141 -9.47 2.65 -16.39
N PRO A 142 -9.52 3.71 -17.20
CA PRO A 142 -9.96 5.03 -16.73
C PRO A 142 -11.37 5.01 -16.12
N ASN A 143 -12.25 4.17 -16.67
CA ASN A 143 -13.59 3.92 -16.16
C ASN A 143 -14.04 2.52 -16.56
N ALA A 144 -15.20 2.06 -16.05
CA ALA A 144 -15.72 0.72 -16.32
C ALA A 144 -16.04 0.46 -17.80
N ASP A 145 -16.40 1.51 -18.53
CA ASP A 145 -16.80 1.42 -19.96
C ASP A 145 -15.61 1.49 -20.92
N SER A 146 -14.41 1.81 -20.42
CA SER A 146 -13.20 1.88 -21.23
C SER A 146 -12.83 0.52 -21.82
N GLN A 147 -12.27 0.54 -23.04
CA GLN A 147 -11.74 -0.68 -23.66
C GLN A 147 -10.54 -1.20 -22.88
N ASN A 148 -10.26 -2.50 -23.00
CA ASN A 148 -9.10 -3.10 -22.32
C ASN A 148 -7.75 -2.50 -22.76
N THR A 149 -7.69 -1.89 -23.94
CA THR A 149 -6.49 -1.19 -24.42
C THR A 149 -6.26 0.18 -23.79
N GLU A 150 -7.26 0.73 -23.12
CA GLU A 150 -7.23 2.05 -22.48
C GLU A 150 -6.80 1.96 -21.01
N ARG A 151 -5.89 1.06 -20.67
CA ARG A 151 -5.38 0.89 -19.32
C ARG A 151 -4.22 1.84 -19.04
N ASN A 152 -4.08 2.23 -17.80
CA ASN A 152 -2.99 3.11 -17.35
C ASN A 152 -2.64 2.90 -15.88
N ASN A 153 -1.53 3.47 -15.47
CA ASN A 153 -1.14 3.58 -14.08
C ASN A 153 -1.50 4.98 -13.56
N MET A 154 -2.26 5.04 -12.48
CA MET A 154 -2.64 6.28 -11.81
C MET A 154 -2.04 6.32 -10.41
N LEU A 155 -1.51 7.46 -10.00
CA LEU A 155 -1.14 7.74 -8.62
C LEU A 155 -2.30 8.48 -7.94
N TRP A 156 -2.83 7.88 -6.89
CA TRP A 156 -3.87 8.43 -6.04
C TRP A 156 -3.26 9.03 -4.79
N ILE A 157 -3.78 10.20 -4.39
CA ILE A 157 -3.34 10.97 -3.22
C ILE A 157 -4.57 11.17 -2.35
N VAL A 158 -4.76 10.31 -1.37
CA VAL A 158 -6.00 10.26 -0.59
C VAL A 158 -5.73 10.44 0.90
N ASP A 159 -6.75 10.85 1.61
CA ASP A 159 -6.73 10.87 3.07
C ASP A 159 -6.69 9.45 3.62
N ALA A 160 -5.73 9.17 4.49
CA ALA A 160 -5.53 7.81 5.01
C ALA A 160 -6.65 7.34 5.95
N ASN A 161 -7.46 8.23 6.51
CA ASN A 161 -8.56 7.83 7.39
C ASN A 161 -9.86 7.59 6.63
N THR A 162 -10.14 8.44 5.63
CA THR A 162 -11.43 8.47 4.94
C THR A 162 -11.40 7.90 3.53
N LEU A 163 -10.20 7.72 2.98
CA LEU A 163 -9.93 7.37 1.58
C LEU A 163 -10.43 8.41 0.57
N ALA A 164 -10.87 9.59 1.01
CA ALA A 164 -11.27 10.69 0.14
C ALA A 164 -10.07 11.32 -0.58
N ASP A 165 -10.27 11.85 -1.79
CA ASP A 165 -9.21 12.52 -2.54
C ASP A 165 -8.73 13.76 -1.80
N LYS A 166 -7.43 13.84 -1.56
CA LYS A 166 -6.75 15.07 -1.16
C LYS A 166 -6.29 15.89 -2.36
N LYS A 167 -6.03 15.21 -3.48
CA LYS A 167 -5.72 15.80 -4.77
C LYS A 167 -6.31 14.91 -5.88
N PRO A 168 -6.57 15.47 -7.06
CA PRO A 168 -6.94 14.66 -8.22
C PRO A 168 -5.86 13.60 -8.51
N PRO A 169 -6.26 12.39 -8.97
CA PRO A 169 -5.31 11.37 -9.35
C PRO A 169 -4.43 11.82 -10.53
N VAL A 170 -3.19 11.37 -10.54
CA VAL A 170 -2.19 11.77 -11.54
C VAL A 170 -1.87 10.56 -12.41
N LEU A 171 -1.97 10.74 -13.74
CA LEU A 171 -1.48 9.76 -14.69
C LEU A 171 0.04 9.65 -14.57
N VAL A 172 0.54 8.43 -14.36
CA VAL A 172 1.97 8.18 -14.20
C VAL A 172 2.56 7.87 -15.57
N GLU A 173 3.01 8.91 -16.25
CA GLU A 173 3.70 8.84 -17.53
C GLU A 173 4.77 9.92 -17.60
N GLY A 174 5.67 9.83 -18.54
CA GLY A 174 6.69 10.85 -18.73
C GLY A 174 7.77 10.45 -19.72
N ASN A 175 8.60 11.42 -20.05
CA ASN A 175 9.82 11.23 -20.80
C ASN A 175 10.99 11.28 -19.83
N ALA A 176 11.85 10.28 -19.82
CA ALA A 176 13.10 10.33 -19.09
C ALA A 176 14.17 10.94 -19.98
N ASP A 177 14.80 12.01 -19.50
CA ASP A 177 16.07 12.46 -20.07
C ASP A 177 17.16 11.47 -19.62
N ASN A 178 17.80 10.80 -20.56
CA ASN A 178 18.89 9.87 -20.31
C ASN A 178 20.25 10.56 -20.05
N GLY A 179 20.25 11.87 -19.81
CA GLY A 179 21.47 12.67 -19.56
C GLY A 179 22.32 12.91 -20.77
N GLY A 180 21.97 12.39 -21.95
CA GLY A 180 22.67 12.55 -23.22
C GLY A 180 21.95 13.44 -24.23
N GLY A 181 20.92 14.17 -23.80
CA GLY A 181 20.11 15.02 -24.68
C GLY A 181 19.18 14.26 -25.62
N GLY A 182 19.09 12.95 -25.47
CA GLY A 182 18.12 12.11 -26.16
C GLY A 182 16.99 11.72 -25.23
N ILE A 183 15.76 11.98 -25.62
CA ILE A 183 14.58 11.44 -24.94
C ILE A 183 14.62 9.93 -25.18
N ALA A 184 14.99 9.14 -24.17
CA ALA A 184 14.68 7.73 -24.19
C ALA A 184 13.19 7.59 -24.34
N ASN A 185 12.75 6.79 -25.30
CA ASN A 185 11.37 6.52 -25.67
C ASN A 185 10.40 6.76 -24.53
N GLY A 186 9.43 7.65 -24.76
CA GLY A 186 8.48 8.09 -23.75
C GLY A 186 7.93 6.92 -22.95
N PHE A 187 7.95 7.02 -21.65
CA PHE A 187 7.34 6.05 -20.76
C PHE A 187 5.82 6.13 -20.93
N THR A 188 5.24 5.11 -21.52
CA THR A 188 3.79 4.98 -21.68
C THR A 188 3.29 3.82 -20.82
N THR A 189 2.25 4.06 -20.08
CA THR A 189 1.78 3.17 -19.00
C THR A 189 1.08 1.88 -19.40
N PRO A 190 0.56 1.66 -20.61
CA PRO A 190 -0.27 0.48 -20.89
C PRO A 190 0.44 -0.86 -20.76
N TYR A 191 1.77 -0.88 -20.85
CA TYR A 191 2.56 -2.12 -20.90
C TYR A 191 3.59 -2.22 -19.76
N GLN A 192 3.53 -1.32 -18.79
CA GLN A 192 4.51 -1.25 -17.71
C GLN A 192 3.92 -1.80 -16.42
N LYS A 193 4.67 -2.69 -15.76
CA LYS A 193 4.29 -3.19 -14.43
C LYS A 193 4.90 -2.33 -13.35
N MET A 194 4.11 -1.95 -12.38
CA MET A 194 4.57 -1.33 -11.16
C MET A 194 4.37 -2.29 -9.99
N ARG A 195 5.43 -2.99 -9.58
CA ARG A 195 5.41 -3.94 -8.47
C ARG A 195 6.27 -3.53 -7.29
N ALA A 196 7.24 -2.66 -7.52
CA ALA A 196 8.06 -2.14 -6.43
C ALA A 196 7.22 -1.25 -5.52
N GLY A 197 7.29 -1.47 -4.21
CA GLY A 197 6.60 -0.62 -3.25
C GLY A 197 7.01 0.84 -3.36
N LEU A 198 6.06 1.75 -3.18
CA LEU A 198 6.27 3.18 -3.26
C LEU A 198 7.21 3.66 -2.15
N GLY A 199 8.07 4.62 -2.47
CA GLY A 199 8.92 5.31 -1.50
C GLY A 199 8.44 6.75 -1.28
N LEU A 200 8.63 7.26 -0.07
CA LEU A 200 8.37 8.65 0.27
C LEU A 200 9.69 9.34 0.58
N LEU A 201 10.04 10.35 -0.19
CA LEU A 201 11.23 11.18 0.04
C LEU A 201 10.82 12.55 0.57
N THR A 202 11.74 13.16 1.29
CA THR A 202 11.66 14.57 1.68
C THR A 202 12.96 15.23 1.23
N ASP A 203 12.86 16.28 0.43
CA ASP A 203 14.04 17.05 0.04
C ASP A 203 14.54 17.96 1.16
N ALA A 204 15.67 18.64 0.94
CA ALA A 204 16.24 19.55 1.92
C ALA A 204 15.35 20.79 2.21
N GLY A 205 14.42 21.10 1.33
CA GLY A 205 13.43 22.16 1.50
C GLY A 205 12.14 21.72 2.20
N GLY A 206 12.05 20.41 2.57
CA GLY A 206 10.86 19.84 3.20
C GLY A 206 9.77 19.42 2.23
N ASN A 207 10.00 19.48 0.92
CA ASN A 207 9.03 19.04 -0.07
C ASN A 207 8.95 17.52 -0.09
N ARG A 208 7.72 16.99 -0.24
CA ARG A 208 7.47 15.56 -0.37
C ARG A 208 7.51 15.13 -1.82
N ALA A 209 8.20 14.02 -2.07
CA ALA A 209 8.21 13.34 -3.36
C ALA A 209 7.88 11.86 -3.17
N VAL A 210 7.00 11.33 -4.02
CA VAL A 210 6.69 9.90 -4.08
C VAL A 210 7.54 9.28 -5.18
N VAL A 211 8.29 8.24 -4.83
CA VAL A 211 9.05 7.47 -5.79
C VAL A 211 8.21 6.30 -6.26
N VAL A 212 8.01 6.24 -7.57
CA VAL A 212 7.38 5.13 -8.27
C VAL A 212 8.40 4.48 -9.21
N SER A 213 8.43 3.17 -9.29
CA SER A 213 9.34 2.47 -10.19
C SER A 213 8.59 1.41 -10.98
N PHE A 214 8.97 1.31 -12.24
CA PHE A 214 8.36 0.41 -13.21
C PHE A 214 9.38 -0.55 -13.76
N SER A 215 8.93 -1.75 -14.12
CA SER A 215 9.70 -2.67 -14.93
C SER A 215 9.16 -2.68 -16.36
N ILE A 216 10.07 -2.79 -17.31
CA ILE A 216 9.70 -3.17 -18.67
C ILE A 216 9.17 -4.60 -18.61
N ASN A 217 8.11 -4.85 -19.37
CA ASN A 217 7.58 -6.18 -19.49
C ASN A 217 8.57 -7.08 -20.22
N GLY A 218 9.37 -7.81 -19.46
CA GLY A 218 10.34 -8.77 -20.00
C GLY A 218 9.77 -10.13 -20.35
N GLU A 219 8.46 -10.31 -20.22
CA GLU A 219 7.79 -11.57 -20.53
C GLU A 219 7.09 -11.51 -21.90
N ASN A 220 7.75 -10.96 -22.90
CA ASN A 220 7.40 -11.26 -24.28
C ASN A 220 8.01 -12.61 -24.63
N PRO A 221 7.20 -13.57 -25.08
CA PRO A 221 7.72 -14.82 -25.65
C PRO A 221 8.51 -14.57 -26.92
#